data_a6e1d4882cd70a29afdb5501bd57d820
#
_entry.id   a6e1d4882cd70a29afdb5501bd57d820
#
_cell.length_a   1.000
_cell.length_b   1.000
_cell.length_c   1.000
_cell.angle_alpha   90.00
_cell.angle_beta   90.00
_cell.angle_gamma   90.00
#
_symmetry.space_group_name_H-M   'P 1'
#
loop_
_entity.id
_entity.type
_entity.pdbx_description
1 polymer ?
#
loop_
_entity_poly.entity_id
_entity_poly.type
_entity_poly.pdbx_seq_one_letter_code
_entity_poly.pdbx_strand_id
1 'polypeptide(L)' 'MINPITVMKMLNERHQFIQNHPDFYPFLKENFGDGIEPGTLIEVTVKHPREEQERKVTMEVQETERAFFKAAQEILG' A
#
# COMPACT_ATOMS: atom_id res chain seq x y z
N MET A 1 -7.89 -9.26 -19.07
CA MET A 1 -7.80 -10.56 -18.36
C MET A 1 -6.39 -10.74 -17.81
N ILE A 2 -6.28 -11.10 -16.54
CA ILE A 2 -4.98 -11.29 -15.91
C ILE A 2 -4.44 -12.69 -16.26
N ASN A 3 -3.22 -12.74 -16.76
CA ASN A 3 -2.54 -13.97 -17.11
C ASN A 3 -2.23 -14.78 -15.82
N PRO A 4 -2.61 -16.06 -15.72
CA PRO A 4 -2.31 -16.88 -14.54
C PRO A 4 -0.82 -16.94 -14.18
N ILE A 5 0.06 -16.92 -15.18
CA ILE A 5 1.50 -16.93 -14.95
C ILE A 5 1.93 -15.63 -14.26
N THR A 6 1.35 -14.51 -14.66
CA THR A 6 1.63 -13.21 -14.03
C THR A 6 1.19 -13.20 -12.56
N VAL A 7 0.03 -13.81 -12.26
CA VAL A 7 -0.45 -13.92 -10.88
C VAL A 7 0.51 -14.76 -10.04
N MET A 8 0.97 -15.89 -10.56
CA MET A 8 1.93 -16.74 -9.85
C MET A 8 3.25 -16.03 -9.59
N LYS A 9 3.75 -15.29 -10.56
CA LYS A 9 4.96 -14.48 -10.40
C LYS A 9 4.77 -13.42 -9.31
N MET A 10 3.62 -12.76 -9.33
CA MET A 10 3.30 -11.73 -8.34
C MET A 10 3.28 -12.31 -6.91
N LEU A 11 2.75 -13.52 -6.74
CA LEU A 11 2.73 -14.17 -5.43
C LEU A 11 4.13 -14.49 -4.93
N ASN A 12 5.01 -14.95 -5.82
CA ASN A 12 6.41 -15.21 -5.47
C ASN A 12 7.14 -13.92 -5.14
N GLU A 13 6.94 -12.89 -5.93
CA GLU A 13 7.55 -11.58 -5.72
C GLU A 13 7.02 -10.91 -4.45
N ARG A 14 5.75 -11.14 -4.11
CA ARG A 14 5.17 -10.68 -2.86
C ARG A 14 5.93 -11.25 -1.66
N HIS A 15 6.26 -12.53 -1.71
CA HIS A 15 7.02 -13.19 -0.65
C HIS A 15 8.41 -12.54 -0.49
N GLN A 16 9.08 -12.30 -1.60
CA GLN A 16 10.37 -11.58 -1.60
C GLN A 16 10.23 -10.17 -1.04
N PHE A 17 9.19 -9.47 -1.43
CA PHE A 17 8.92 -8.12 -0.95
C PHE A 17 8.73 -8.10 0.57
N ILE A 18 7.98 -9.06 1.12
CA ILE A 18 7.76 -9.16 2.57
C ILE A 18 9.09 -9.41 3.30
N GLN A 19 9.96 -10.26 2.75
CA GLN A 19 11.26 -10.52 3.33
C GLN A 19 12.18 -9.30 3.29
N ASN A 20 12.12 -8.53 2.20
CA ASN A 20 12.92 -7.33 2.04
C ASN A 20 12.44 -6.17 2.91
N HIS A 21 11.14 -6.13 3.19
CA HIS A 21 10.49 -5.03 3.90
C HIS A 21 9.60 -5.56 5.03
N PRO A 22 10.21 -6.11 6.09
CA PRO A 22 9.43 -6.80 7.14
C PRO A 22 8.50 -5.88 7.94
N ASP A 23 8.73 -4.57 7.91
CA ASP A 23 7.93 -3.61 8.68
C ASP A 23 6.72 -3.08 7.91
N PHE A 24 6.65 -3.34 6.60
CA PHE A 24 5.64 -2.69 5.75
C PHE A 24 4.23 -3.23 6.00
N TYR A 25 4.06 -4.56 5.98
CA TYR A 25 2.74 -5.16 6.20
C TYR A 25 2.22 -4.96 7.62
N PRO A 26 3.05 -5.10 8.67
CA PRO A 26 2.60 -4.75 10.01
C PRO A 26 2.16 -3.30 10.13
N PHE A 27 2.85 -2.38 9.46
CA PHE A 27 2.47 -0.98 9.41
C PHE A 27 1.10 -0.79 8.73
N LEU A 28 0.87 -1.45 7.60
CA LEU A 28 -0.41 -1.39 6.91
C LEU A 28 -1.55 -1.95 7.78
N LYS A 29 -1.32 -3.08 8.42
CA LYS A 29 -2.32 -3.71 9.29
C LYS A 29 -2.67 -2.81 10.46
N GLU A 30 -1.68 -2.20 11.08
CA GLU A 30 -1.88 -1.31 12.21
C GLU A 30 -2.67 -0.07 11.85
N ASN A 31 -2.41 0.49 10.66
CA ASN A 31 -3.00 1.77 10.26
C ASN A 31 -4.27 1.64 9.42
N PHE A 32 -4.45 0.53 8.70
CA PHE A 32 -5.57 0.35 7.78
C PHE A 32 -6.45 -0.87 8.09
N GLY A 33 -6.06 -1.72 9.04
CA GLY A 33 -6.70 -3.02 9.27
C GLY A 33 -8.18 -2.98 9.59
N ASP A 34 -8.60 -2.00 10.37
CA ASP A 34 -10.00 -1.80 10.76
C ASP A 34 -10.69 -0.71 9.93
N GLY A 35 -10.08 -0.35 8.83
CA GLY A 35 -10.49 0.80 8.05
C GLY A 35 -9.79 2.05 8.54
N ILE A 36 -9.71 3.02 7.68
CA ILE A 36 -9.05 4.28 8.00
C ILE A 36 -10.11 5.36 8.22
N GLU A 37 -9.92 6.16 9.25
CA GLU A 37 -10.87 7.19 9.61
C GLU A 37 -10.88 8.32 8.59
N PRO A 38 -12.07 8.84 8.20
CA PRO A 38 -12.13 10.02 7.31
C PRO A 38 -11.41 11.20 7.94
N GLY A 39 -10.75 11.98 7.10
CA GLY A 39 -9.92 13.10 7.55
C GLY A 39 -8.47 12.72 7.79
N THR A 40 -8.14 11.43 7.77
CA THR A 40 -6.76 10.98 7.88
C THR A 40 -5.96 11.43 6.66
N LEU A 41 -4.77 11.97 6.90
CA LEU A 41 -3.88 12.38 5.82
C LEU A 41 -2.88 11.26 5.52
N ILE A 42 -2.79 10.90 4.25
CA ILE A 42 -1.82 9.92 3.77
C ILE A 42 -0.84 10.66 2.88
N GLU A 43 0.43 10.61 3.24
CA GLU A 43 1.49 11.20 2.45
C GLU A 43 2.36 10.09 1.85
N VAL A 44 2.56 10.16 0.53
CA VAL A 44 3.45 9.25 -0.17
C VAL A 44 4.60 10.05 -0.73
N THR A 45 5.81 9.70 -0.32
CA THR A 45 7.03 10.36 -0.78
C THR A 45 7.89 9.34 -1.53
N VAL A 46 8.29 9.70 -2.74
CA VAL A 46 9.18 8.86 -3.54
C VAL A 46 10.48 9.61 -3.76
N LYS A 47 11.58 8.95 -3.44
CA LYS A 47 12.93 9.49 -3.61
C LYS A 47 13.67 8.66 -4.63
N HIS A 48 13.94 9.24 -5.80
CA HIS A 48 14.70 8.55 -6.84
C HIS A 48 16.19 8.78 -6.64
N PRO A 49 17.03 7.76 -6.84
CA PRO A 49 18.48 7.89 -6.56
C PRO A 49 19.20 8.98 -7.33
N ARG A 50 18.67 9.32 -8.52
CA ARG A 50 19.32 10.29 -9.42
C ARG A 50 18.64 11.67 -9.42
N GLU A 51 17.60 11.85 -8.61
CA GLU A 51 16.88 13.11 -8.52
C GLU A 51 17.11 13.73 -7.14
N GLU A 52 17.38 15.02 -7.12
CA GLU A 52 17.56 15.76 -5.86
C GLU A 52 16.22 16.06 -5.18
N GLN A 53 15.17 16.23 -5.99
CA GLN A 53 13.85 16.57 -5.49
C GLN A 53 13.03 15.34 -5.16
N GLU A 54 12.35 15.37 -4.03
CA GLU A 54 11.39 14.34 -3.64
C GLU A 54 10.08 14.57 -4.37
N ARG A 55 9.45 13.48 -4.80
CA ARG A 55 8.10 13.53 -5.36
C ARG A 55 7.12 13.14 -4.27
N LYS A 56 6.16 14.00 -4.02
CA LYS A 56 5.24 13.83 -2.89
C LYS A 56 3.79 14.03 -3.32
N VAL A 57 2.93 13.14 -2.83
CA VAL A 57 1.48 13.25 -2.96
C VAL A 57 0.88 13.17 -1.58
N THR A 58 -0.08 14.05 -1.29
CA THR A 58 -0.83 14.03 -0.05
C THR A 58 -2.30 13.84 -0.37
N MET A 59 -2.93 12.88 0.33
CA MET A 59 -4.36 12.59 0.17
C MET A 59 -5.05 12.69 1.51
N GLU A 60 -6.29 13.22 1.49
CA GLU A 60 -7.15 13.16 2.67
C GLU A 60 -8.21 12.07 2.43
N VAL A 61 -8.32 11.14 3.37
CA VAL A 61 -9.29 10.05 3.27
C VAL A 61 -10.69 10.60 3.38
N GLN A 62 -11.56 10.25 2.40
CA GLN A 62 -12.94 10.65 2.36
C GLN A 62 -13.84 9.57 2.95
N GLU A 63 -15.01 9.95 3.43
CA GLU A 63 -15.99 9.02 4.01
C GLU A 63 -16.31 7.88 3.04
N THR A 64 -16.45 8.18 1.76
CA THR A 64 -16.79 7.20 0.72
C THR A 64 -15.67 6.19 0.44
N GLU A 65 -14.46 6.43 0.96
CA GLU A 65 -13.29 5.61 0.68
C GLU A 65 -12.98 4.59 1.77
N ARG A 66 -13.74 4.58 2.86
CA ARG A 66 -13.47 3.67 3.99
C ARG A 66 -13.49 2.21 3.55
N ALA A 67 -14.52 1.81 2.80
CA ALA A 67 -14.64 0.44 2.32
C ALA A 67 -13.51 0.07 1.36
N PHE A 68 -13.09 1.02 0.53
CA PHE A 68 -11.99 0.81 -0.41
C PHE A 68 -10.68 0.50 0.33
N PHE A 69 -10.33 1.29 1.34
CA PHE A 69 -9.09 1.08 2.08
C PHE A 69 -9.11 -0.23 2.86
N LYS A 70 -10.27 -0.58 3.43
CA LYS A 70 -10.41 -1.84 4.14
C LYS A 70 -10.24 -3.03 3.21
N ALA A 71 -10.88 -2.98 2.03
CA ALA A 71 -10.75 -4.04 1.03
C ALA A 71 -9.33 -4.15 0.51
N ALA A 72 -8.66 -3.03 0.27
CA ALA A 72 -7.28 -3.02 -0.18
C ALA A 72 -6.34 -3.69 0.82
N GLN A 73 -6.54 -3.42 2.11
CA GLN A 73 -5.75 -4.04 3.17
C GLN A 73 -5.98 -5.54 3.22
N GLU A 74 -7.22 -6.01 3.07
CA GLU A 74 -7.53 -7.44 3.06
C GLU A 74 -6.87 -8.17 1.89
N ILE A 75 -6.83 -7.54 0.73
CA ILE A 75 -6.20 -8.12 -0.46
C ILE A 75 -4.69 -8.15 -0.31
N LEU A 76 -4.09 -7.08 0.20
CA LEU A 76 -2.64 -6.95 0.32
C LEU A 76 -2.09 -7.67 1.56
N GLY A 77 -2.89 -7.75 2.56
CA GLY A 77 -2.52 -8.43 3.81
C GLY A 77 -2.77 -9.91 3.76
#